data_96462c7ee1f6277837b2b690028af4c4
#
_entry.id   96462c7ee1f6277837b2b690028af4c4
#
_cell.length_a   1.000
_cell.length_b   1.000
_cell.length_c   1.000
_cell.angle_alpha   90.00
_cell.angle_beta   90.00
_cell.angle_gamma   90.00
#
_symmetry.space_group_name_H-M   'P 1'
#
loop_
_entity.id
_entity.type
_entity.pdbx_description
1 polymer ?
#
loop_
_entity_poly.entity_id
_entity_poly.type
_entity_poly.pdbx_seq_one_letter_code
_entity_poly.pdbx_strand_id
1 'polypeptide(L)'
;MNFELACLEDFNEIENLYWDLIDKSKEEPSFPDWEKGVHPSADFLMAGIVQKELFVLRDEGIIKVCAIVNSNSNKEYKRVAWKVNERDNNVWIIHALAVRYEYRGMGLATQLVKNIISYAKLENIEAIHLYVIDKNTLADKLYIKVGFKYISTENIFYEVVGNRQFRMYEYVIE
;
A
#
# COMPACT_ATOMS: atom_id res chain seq x y z
N MET A 1 3.41 12.59 -15.69
CA MET A 1 3.48 11.35 -14.86
C MET A 1 2.21 10.56 -15.08
N ASN A 2 2.33 9.29 -15.47
CA ASN A 2 1.20 8.43 -15.84
C ASN A 2 0.80 7.54 -14.66
N PHE A 3 -0.50 7.48 -14.35
CA PHE A 3 -1.09 6.52 -13.44
C PHE A 3 -1.61 5.34 -14.25
N GLU A 4 -1.09 4.14 -14.01
CA GLU A 4 -1.38 2.97 -14.82
C GLU A 4 -1.22 1.67 -14.02
N LEU A 5 -1.77 0.58 -14.53
CA LEU A 5 -1.51 -0.76 -14.04
C LEU A 5 -0.15 -1.25 -14.54
N ALA A 6 0.60 -1.91 -13.68
CA ALA A 6 1.84 -2.57 -14.07
C ALA A 6 1.57 -3.75 -15.01
N CYS A 7 2.52 -4.02 -15.90
CA CYS A 7 2.53 -5.18 -16.78
C CYS A 7 3.67 -6.15 -16.43
N LEU A 8 3.70 -7.32 -17.05
CA LEU A 8 4.70 -8.37 -16.74
C LEU A 8 6.14 -7.90 -16.95
N GLU A 9 6.36 -7.05 -17.93
CA GLU A 9 7.66 -6.47 -18.27
C GLU A 9 8.19 -5.57 -17.15
N ASP A 10 7.31 -5.04 -16.29
CA ASP A 10 7.66 -4.16 -15.19
C ASP A 10 8.17 -4.90 -13.95
N PHE A 11 7.99 -6.24 -13.88
CA PHE A 11 8.26 -7.03 -12.67
C PHE A 11 9.66 -6.76 -12.11
N ASN A 12 10.69 -6.88 -12.94
CA ASN A 12 12.08 -6.70 -12.48
C ASN A 12 12.34 -5.27 -11.98
N GLU A 13 11.75 -4.27 -12.62
CA GLU A 13 11.90 -2.86 -12.18
C GLU A 13 11.21 -2.64 -10.84
N ILE A 14 10.02 -3.20 -10.64
CA ILE A 14 9.25 -3.10 -9.40
C ILE A 14 9.98 -3.82 -8.26
N GLU A 15 10.42 -5.07 -8.47
CA GLU A 15 11.16 -5.82 -7.46
C GLU A 15 12.44 -5.07 -7.04
N ASN A 16 13.21 -4.56 -8.00
CA ASN A 16 14.40 -3.76 -7.73
C ASN A 16 14.07 -2.46 -6.98
N LEU A 17 12.93 -1.82 -7.25
CA LEU A 17 12.48 -0.64 -6.50
C LEU A 17 12.31 -0.97 -5.01
N TYR A 18 11.64 -2.08 -4.68
CA TYR A 18 11.48 -2.51 -3.28
C TYR A 18 12.81 -2.89 -2.64
N TRP A 19 13.64 -3.65 -3.34
CA TRP A 19 14.92 -4.11 -2.80
C TRP A 19 15.89 -2.97 -2.53
N ASP A 20 15.97 -2.01 -3.44
CA ASP A 20 16.78 -0.81 -3.26
C ASP A 20 16.26 0.06 -2.10
N LEU A 21 14.94 0.21 -2.00
CA LEU A 21 14.30 0.91 -0.90
C LEU A 21 14.60 0.24 0.46
N ILE A 22 14.51 -1.09 0.54
CA ILE A 22 14.83 -1.85 1.75
C ILE A 22 16.29 -1.66 2.14
N ASP A 23 17.23 -1.85 1.19
CA ASP A 23 18.66 -1.71 1.47
C ASP A 23 19.03 -0.31 2.00
N LYS A 24 18.44 0.73 1.43
CA LYS A 24 18.74 2.11 1.79
C LYS A 24 18.02 2.61 3.03
N SER A 25 16.91 1.97 3.43
CA SER A 25 16.02 2.47 4.48
C SER A 25 15.85 1.57 5.70
N LYS A 26 16.38 0.35 5.70
CA LYS A 26 16.19 -0.63 6.78
C LYS A 26 16.61 -0.14 8.18
N GLU A 27 17.57 0.78 8.25
CA GLU A 27 18.03 1.37 9.51
C GLU A 27 17.22 2.61 9.93
N GLU A 28 16.28 3.09 9.10
CA GLU A 28 15.43 4.22 9.44
C GLU A 28 14.37 3.79 10.49
N PRO A 29 14.21 4.51 11.61
CA PRO A 29 13.29 4.12 12.67
C PRO A 29 11.82 3.97 12.22
N SER A 30 11.41 4.74 11.21
CA SER A 30 10.04 4.72 10.66
C SER A 30 9.85 3.77 9.48
N PHE A 31 10.90 3.06 9.05
CA PHE A 31 10.77 2.10 7.96
C PHE A 31 10.00 0.86 8.44
N PRO A 32 9.05 0.33 7.66
CA PRO A 32 8.37 -0.91 8.01
C PRO A 32 9.34 -2.09 8.05
N ASP A 33 8.97 -3.17 8.77
CA ASP A 33 9.79 -4.37 8.91
C ASP A 33 9.80 -5.21 7.61
N TRP A 34 10.13 -4.57 6.48
CA TRP A 34 10.25 -5.24 5.21
C TRP A 34 11.61 -5.88 5.04
N GLU A 35 11.62 -7.07 4.46
CA GLU A 35 12.80 -7.87 4.22
C GLU A 35 12.75 -8.47 2.80
N LYS A 36 13.86 -8.39 2.07
CA LYS A 36 13.97 -8.91 0.71
C LYS A 36 13.58 -10.37 0.62
N GLY A 37 12.73 -10.69 -0.35
CA GLY A 37 12.23 -12.05 -0.58
C GLY A 37 11.19 -12.54 0.43
N VAL A 38 10.92 -11.77 1.47
CA VAL A 38 9.94 -12.09 2.52
C VAL A 38 8.70 -11.21 2.39
N HIS A 39 8.84 -9.89 2.51
CA HIS A 39 7.75 -8.95 2.27
C HIS A 39 8.26 -7.61 1.74
N PRO A 40 7.72 -7.15 0.59
CA PRO A 40 6.90 -7.94 -0.33
C PRO A 40 7.72 -9.04 -1.01
N SER A 41 7.14 -10.23 -1.15
CA SER A 41 7.78 -11.34 -1.85
C SER A 41 7.63 -11.19 -3.37
N ALA A 42 8.50 -11.86 -4.15
CA ALA A 42 8.40 -11.93 -5.60
C ALA A 42 7.02 -12.44 -6.05
N ASP A 43 6.52 -13.50 -5.40
CA ASP A 43 5.20 -14.08 -5.71
C ASP A 43 4.06 -13.10 -5.43
N PHE A 44 4.14 -12.34 -4.35
CA PHE A 44 3.14 -11.31 -4.02
C PHE A 44 3.11 -10.18 -5.06
N LEU A 45 4.28 -9.71 -5.50
CA LEU A 45 4.38 -8.70 -6.55
C LEU A 45 3.89 -9.22 -7.90
N MET A 46 4.30 -10.44 -8.28
CA MET A 46 3.85 -11.09 -9.51
C MET A 46 2.34 -11.30 -9.53
N ALA A 47 1.77 -11.78 -8.43
CA ALA A 47 0.31 -11.93 -8.30
C ALA A 47 -0.41 -10.60 -8.48
N GLY A 48 0.08 -9.51 -7.88
CA GLY A 48 -0.47 -8.17 -8.05
C GLY A 48 -0.46 -7.69 -9.50
N ILE A 49 0.59 -8.00 -10.26
CA ILE A 49 0.67 -7.68 -11.69
C ILE A 49 -0.33 -8.51 -12.50
N VAL A 50 -0.32 -9.85 -12.32
CA VAL A 50 -1.17 -10.77 -13.08
C VAL A 50 -2.66 -10.50 -12.83
N GLN A 51 -3.02 -10.17 -11.58
CA GLN A 51 -4.40 -9.87 -11.18
C GLN A 51 -4.83 -8.43 -11.49
N LYS A 52 -3.94 -7.61 -12.07
CA LYS A 52 -4.18 -6.18 -12.35
C LYS A 52 -4.52 -5.38 -11.09
N GLU A 53 -3.80 -5.64 -10.03
CA GLU A 53 -3.94 -5.02 -8.72
C GLU A 53 -2.75 -4.10 -8.38
N LEU A 54 -1.65 -4.16 -9.14
CA LEU A 54 -0.46 -3.36 -8.92
C LEU A 54 -0.50 -2.07 -9.76
N PHE A 55 -0.65 -0.94 -9.08
CA PHE A 55 -0.68 0.40 -9.68
C PHE A 55 0.67 1.09 -9.56
N VAL A 56 1.02 1.87 -10.58
CA VAL A 56 2.28 2.62 -10.63
C VAL A 56 2.05 4.08 -11.03
N LEU A 57 2.96 4.96 -10.62
CA LEU A 57 3.19 6.24 -11.30
C LEU A 57 4.51 6.17 -12.05
N ARG A 58 4.42 6.34 -13.37
CA ARG A 58 5.56 6.31 -14.29
C ARG A 58 5.81 7.67 -14.89
N ASP A 59 7.07 8.02 -15.05
CA ASP A 59 7.50 9.25 -15.69
C ASP A 59 8.80 9.00 -16.45
N GLU A 60 8.86 9.45 -17.71
CA GLU A 60 10.01 9.21 -18.59
C GLU A 60 10.44 7.73 -18.65
N GLY A 61 9.47 6.81 -18.66
CA GLY A 61 9.70 5.36 -18.69
C GLY A 61 10.09 4.74 -17.35
N ILE A 62 10.24 5.52 -16.27
CA ILE A 62 10.71 5.04 -14.95
C ILE A 62 9.53 4.96 -13.98
N ILE A 63 9.35 3.81 -13.31
CA ILE A 63 8.41 3.64 -12.21
C ILE A 63 8.98 4.34 -10.96
N LYS A 64 8.27 5.37 -10.48
CA LYS A 64 8.70 6.18 -9.34
C LYS A 64 8.02 5.77 -8.03
N VAL A 65 6.80 5.26 -8.10
CA VAL A 65 6.03 4.80 -6.95
C VAL A 65 5.06 3.71 -7.39
N CYS A 66 4.82 2.75 -6.52
CA CYS A 66 3.88 1.65 -6.75
C CYS A 66 3.12 1.26 -5.47
N ALA A 67 1.98 0.60 -5.64
CA ALA A 67 1.21 -0.01 -4.56
C ALA A 67 0.35 -1.13 -5.12
N ILE A 68 0.04 -2.14 -4.29
CA ILE A 68 -0.97 -3.15 -4.60
C ILE A 68 -2.29 -2.72 -3.97
N VAL A 69 -3.38 -2.85 -4.73
CA VAL A 69 -4.74 -2.48 -4.32
C VAL A 69 -5.70 -3.59 -4.70
N ASN A 70 -6.31 -4.20 -3.69
CA ASN A 70 -7.27 -5.29 -3.88
C ASN A 70 -8.28 -5.35 -2.71
N SER A 71 -9.15 -6.36 -2.71
CA SER A 71 -10.12 -6.61 -1.64
C SER A 71 -9.69 -7.74 -0.70
N ASN A 72 -8.41 -8.14 -0.69
CA ASN A 72 -7.92 -9.25 0.12
C ASN A 72 -7.61 -8.78 1.55
N SER A 73 -8.41 -9.22 2.51
CA SER A 73 -8.24 -8.92 3.93
C SER A 73 -7.83 -10.16 4.73
N ASN A 74 -7.10 -9.97 5.83
CA ASN A 74 -6.83 -11.02 6.80
C ASN A 74 -7.99 -11.16 7.83
N LYS A 75 -7.93 -12.19 8.69
CA LYS A 75 -8.99 -12.45 9.67
C LYS A 75 -9.12 -11.35 10.72
N GLU A 76 -8.02 -10.75 11.11
CA GLU A 76 -7.95 -9.68 12.11
C GLU A 76 -8.64 -8.43 11.61
N TYR A 77 -8.52 -8.14 10.34
CA TYR A 77 -9.16 -7.03 9.66
C TYR A 77 -10.70 -7.05 9.81
N LYS A 78 -11.31 -8.23 9.80
CA LYS A 78 -12.76 -8.40 9.96
C LYS A 78 -13.29 -8.06 11.36
N ARG A 79 -12.40 -7.89 12.34
CA ARG A 79 -12.76 -7.52 13.72
C ARG A 79 -12.78 -6.01 13.95
N VAL A 80 -12.23 -5.25 13.01
CA VAL A 80 -12.17 -3.79 13.10
C VAL A 80 -13.56 -3.19 12.90
N ALA A 81 -13.93 -2.20 13.70
CA ALA A 81 -15.20 -1.51 13.60
C ALA A 81 -15.18 -0.45 12.47
N TRP A 82 -15.04 -0.92 11.23
CA TRP A 82 -15.07 -0.07 10.05
C TRP A 82 -16.41 0.66 9.91
N LYS A 83 -16.40 1.88 9.37
CA LYS A 83 -17.62 2.59 9.00
C LYS A 83 -18.29 1.93 7.78
N VAL A 84 -17.49 1.47 6.83
CA VAL A 84 -17.92 0.67 5.69
C VAL A 84 -17.34 -0.73 5.82
N ASN A 85 -18.21 -1.72 6.09
CA ASN A 85 -17.76 -3.10 6.18
C ASN A 85 -17.63 -3.73 4.79
N GLU A 86 -16.64 -4.62 4.67
CA GLU A 86 -16.42 -5.40 3.44
C GLU A 86 -17.62 -6.29 3.14
N ARG A 87 -18.14 -6.15 1.92
CA ARG A 87 -19.18 -6.99 1.30
C ARG A 87 -19.03 -6.90 -0.22
N ASP A 88 -19.15 -8.00 -0.91
CA ASP A 88 -19.19 -8.01 -2.38
C ASP A 88 -18.08 -7.17 -3.07
N ASN A 89 -16.87 -7.19 -2.49
CA ASN A 89 -15.69 -6.42 -2.96
C ASN A 89 -15.92 -4.89 -3.02
N ASN A 90 -16.81 -4.33 -2.21
CA ASN A 90 -17.08 -2.89 -2.13
C ASN A 90 -15.97 -2.06 -1.46
N VAL A 91 -14.96 -2.72 -0.90
CA VAL A 91 -13.83 -2.09 -0.21
C VAL A 91 -12.52 -2.51 -0.85
N TRP A 92 -11.66 -1.55 -1.10
CA TRP A 92 -10.28 -1.81 -1.49
C TRP A 92 -9.32 -1.60 -0.32
N ILE A 93 -8.20 -2.32 -0.34
CA ILE A 93 -7.13 -2.22 0.64
C ILE A 93 -5.84 -1.87 -0.11
N ILE A 94 -5.14 -0.84 0.36
CA ILE A 94 -3.81 -0.48 -0.16
C ILE A 94 -2.76 -1.26 0.61
N HIS A 95 -1.94 -2.01 -0.13
CA HIS A 95 -0.82 -2.78 0.38
C HIS A 95 0.50 -2.31 -0.20
N ALA A 96 1.56 -2.45 0.59
CA ALA A 96 2.94 -2.33 0.15
C ALA A 96 3.25 -1.07 -0.70
N LEU A 97 2.68 0.10 -0.35
CA LEU A 97 3.00 1.35 -1.03
C LEU A 97 4.49 1.66 -0.87
N ALA A 98 5.20 1.82 -1.99
CA ALA A 98 6.62 2.11 -2.03
C ALA A 98 6.94 3.24 -3.00
N VAL A 99 7.79 4.17 -2.57
CA VAL A 99 8.36 5.22 -3.40
C VAL A 99 9.82 4.89 -3.65
N ARG A 100 10.26 4.90 -4.92
CA ARG A 100 11.68 4.73 -5.26
C ARG A 100 12.53 5.69 -4.45
N TYR A 101 13.60 5.22 -3.86
CA TYR A 101 14.36 5.94 -2.83
C TYR A 101 14.72 7.37 -3.26
N GLU A 102 15.20 7.56 -4.49
CA GLU A 102 15.64 8.86 -5.02
C GLU A 102 14.50 9.88 -5.19
N TYR A 103 13.24 9.43 -5.20
CA TYR A 103 12.05 10.28 -5.38
C TYR A 103 11.23 10.45 -4.09
N ARG A 104 11.76 10.00 -2.95
CA ARG A 104 11.11 10.20 -1.64
C ARG A 104 11.04 11.69 -1.28
N GLY A 105 10.01 12.08 -0.53
CA GLY A 105 9.80 13.48 -0.14
C GLY A 105 9.19 14.38 -1.22
N MET A 106 9.03 13.90 -2.45
CA MET A 106 8.49 14.69 -3.57
C MET A 106 6.95 14.65 -3.70
N GLY A 107 6.25 14.07 -2.72
CA GLY A 107 4.78 14.01 -2.72
C GLY A 107 4.17 12.93 -3.60
N LEU A 108 4.99 12.04 -4.21
CA LEU A 108 4.51 11.01 -5.16
C LEU A 108 3.59 9.97 -4.52
N ALA A 109 3.85 9.57 -3.27
CA ALA A 109 2.94 8.69 -2.53
C ALA A 109 1.55 9.33 -2.38
N THR A 110 1.50 10.62 -2.06
CA THR A 110 0.23 11.38 -1.98
C THR A 110 -0.49 11.38 -3.33
N GLN A 111 0.24 11.57 -4.41
CA GLN A 111 -0.31 11.57 -5.76
C GLN A 111 -0.87 10.20 -6.15
N LEU A 112 -0.12 9.12 -5.89
CA LEU A 112 -0.58 7.75 -6.16
C LEU A 112 -1.87 7.44 -5.40
N VAL A 113 -1.92 7.73 -4.09
CA VAL A 113 -3.11 7.46 -3.25
C VAL A 113 -4.32 8.26 -3.75
N LYS A 114 -4.15 9.53 -4.12
CA LYS A 114 -5.24 10.33 -4.71
C LYS A 114 -5.75 9.76 -6.03
N ASN A 115 -4.85 9.27 -6.89
CA ASN A 115 -5.24 8.63 -8.15
C ASN A 115 -6.00 7.31 -7.88
N ILE A 116 -5.55 6.51 -6.90
CA ILE A 116 -6.27 5.30 -6.47
C ILE A 116 -7.68 5.64 -5.97
N ILE A 117 -7.83 6.69 -5.14
CA ILE A 117 -9.15 7.14 -4.66
C ILE A 117 -10.05 7.54 -5.84
N SER A 118 -9.52 8.31 -6.79
CA SER A 118 -10.29 8.73 -7.97
C SER A 118 -10.70 7.54 -8.83
N TYR A 119 -9.82 6.56 -8.98
CA TYR A 119 -10.11 5.33 -9.73
C TYR A 119 -11.11 4.44 -9.00
N ALA A 120 -10.95 4.27 -7.69
CA ALA A 120 -11.90 3.53 -6.85
C ALA A 120 -13.34 4.11 -6.95
N LYS A 121 -13.47 5.43 -7.02
CA LYS A 121 -14.76 6.09 -7.24
C LYS A 121 -15.39 5.70 -8.58
N LEU A 122 -14.61 5.59 -9.65
CA LEU A 122 -15.09 5.14 -10.97
C LEU A 122 -15.52 3.67 -10.96
N GLU A 123 -14.88 2.84 -10.13
CA GLU A 123 -15.19 1.43 -9.95
C GLU A 123 -16.32 1.17 -8.92
N ASN A 124 -16.99 2.22 -8.42
CA ASN A 124 -18.06 2.16 -7.42
C ASN A 124 -17.64 1.50 -6.10
N ILE A 125 -16.39 1.67 -5.71
CA ILE A 125 -15.88 1.26 -4.40
C ILE A 125 -16.40 2.23 -3.34
N GLU A 126 -16.86 1.70 -2.20
CA GLU A 126 -17.46 2.50 -1.12
C GLU A 126 -16.41 3.04 -0.14
N ALA A 127 -15.31 2.31 0.06
CA ALA A 127 -14.22 2.75 0.93
C ALA A 127 -12.87 2.17 0.53
N ILE A 128 -11.81 2.86 0.94
CA ILE A 128 -10.44 2.35 0.90
C ILE A 128 -9.95 2.21 2.33
N HIS A 129 -9.45 1.04 2.67
CA HIS A 129 -8.85 0.74 3.95
C HIS A 129 -7.34 0.53 3.81
N LEU A 130 -6.63 0.65 4.90
CA LEU A 130 -5.24 0.27 5.01
C LEU A 130 -4.83 0.08 6.46
N TYR A 131 -3.71 -0.55 6.66
CA TYR A 131 -3.09 -0.70 7.96
C TYR A 131 -1.61 -0.32 7.89
N VAL A 132 -1.16 0.38 8.90
CA VAL A 132 0.21 0.92 9.01
C VAL A 132 0.84 0.36 10.27
N ILE A 133 2.00 -0.27 10.15
CA ILE A 133 2.76 -0.68 11.35
C ILE A 133 3.06 0.54 12.22
N ASP A 134 2.89 0.42 13.53
CA ASP A 134 2.88 1.54 14.48
C ASP A 134 4.12 2.44 14.44
N LYS A 135 5.28 1.88 14.10
CA LYS A 135 6.52 2.66 13.95
C LYS A 135 6.58 3.51 12.67
N ASN A 136 5.75 3.24 11.66
CA ASN A 136 5.79 3.94 10.36
C ASN A 136 5.03 5.27 10.40
N THR A 137 5.57 6.23 11.12
CA THR A 137 4.97 7.56 11.30
C THR A 137 4.91 8.40 10.02
N LEU A 138 5.74 8.09 9.02
CA LEU A 138 5.70 8.76 7.72
C LEU A 138 4.44 8.37 6.94
N ALA A 139 4.08 7.09 6.96
CA ALA A 139 2.85 6.61 6.34
C ALA A 139 1.61 7.18 7.04
N ASP A 140 1.60 7.26 8.38
CA ASP A 140 0.51 7.91 9.12
C ASP A 140 0.25 9.34 8.65
N LYS A 141 1.32 10.15 8.60
CA LYS A 141 1.23 11.54 8.16
C LYS A 141 0.69 11.65 6.73
N LEU A 142 1.13 10.74 5.84
CA LEU A 142 0.65 10.67 4.47
C LEU A 142 -0.87 10.43 4.43
N TYR A 143 -1.34 9.37 5.07
CA TYR A 143 -2.74 8.96 4.97
C TYR A 143 -3.68 9.95 5.65
N ILE A 144 -3.31 10.46 6.83
CA ILE A 144 -4.08 11.54 7.51
C ILE A 144 -4.18 12.79 6.61
N LYS A 145 -3.07 13.19 5.97
CA LYS A 145 -3.05 14.36 5.06
C LYS A 145 -3.95 14.15 3.83
N VAL A 146 -4.06 12.93 3.32
CA VAL A 146 -4.96 12.61 2.19
C VAL A 146 -6.43 12.59 2.61
N GLY A 147 -6.73 12.41 3.89
CA GLY A 147 -8.09 12.42 4.43
C GLY A 147 -8.56 11.10 5.03
N PHE A 148 -7.68 10.10 5.10
CA PHE A 148 -7.99 8.86 5.84
C PHE A 148 -8.24 9.17 7.31
N LYS A 149 -9.18 8.44 7.90
CA LYS A 149 -9.51 8.52 9.33
C LYS A 149 -8.91 7.33 10.07
N TYR A 150 -8.29 7.59 11.20
CA TYR A 150 -7.87 6.54 12.12
C TYR A 150 -9.10 5.86 12.72
N ILE A 151 -9.10 4.54 12.76
CA ILE A 151 -10.19 3.71 13.30
C ILE A 151 -9.78 3.06 14.61
N SER A 152 -8.72 2.26 14.60
CA SER A 152 -8.23 1.54 15.78
C SER A 152 -6.76 1.15 15.63
N THR A 153 -6.21 0.60 16.71
CA THR A 153 -4.91 -0.09 16.67
C THR A 153 -5.14 -1.55 17.03
N GLU A 154 -4.67 -2.44 16.15
CA GLU A 154 -4.86 -3.88 16.30
C GLU A 154 -3.53 -4.61 16.39
N ASN A 155 -3.49 -5.69 17.15
CA ASN A 155 -2.38 -6.63 17.14
C ASN A 155 -2.64 -7.67 16.04
N ILE A 156 -1.75 -7.70 15.06
CA ILE A 156 -1.81 -8.64 13.94
C ILE A 156 -0.61 -9.58 14.03
N PHE A 157 -0.87 -10.88 13.94
CA PHE A 157 0.18 -11.90 13.87
C PHE A 157 0.53 -12.19 12.42
N TYR A 158 1.81 -12.01 12.09
CA TYR A 158 2.41 -12.46 10.83
C TYR A 158 3.44 -13.53 11.13
N GLU A 159 3.40 -14.64 10.41
CA GLU A 159 4.31 -15.79 10.63
C GLU A 159 5.79 -15.39 10.63
N VAL A 160 6.15 -14.42 9.80
CA VAL A 160 7.54 -14.00 9.62
C VAL A 160 8.04 -13.04 10.71
N VAL A 161 7.19 -12.10 11.14
CA VAL A 161 7.59 -11.01 12.05
C VAL A 161 6.92 -11.08 13.42
N GLY A 162 6.06 -12.10 13.64
CA GLY A 162 5.32 -12.29 14.90
C GLY A 162 4.22 -11.25 15.10
N ASN A 163 3.85 -11.00 16.37
CA ASN A 163 2.88 -9.98 16.71
C ASN A 163 3.43 -8.57 16.48
N ARG A 164 2.66 -7.76 15.75
CA ARG A 164 2.94 -6.34 15.54
C ARG A 164 1.66 -5.53 15.74
N GLN A 165 1.82 -4.29 16.20
CA GLN A 165 0.72 -3.33 16.26
C GLN A 165 0.59 -2.60 14.93
N PHE A 166 -0.65 -2.52 14.45
CA PHE A 166 -1.00 -1.78 13.25
C PHE A 166 -2.10 -0.78 13.54
N ARG A 167 -1.95 0.42 13.03
CA ARG A 167 -3.00 1.43 13.01
C ARG A 167 -3.85 1.24 11.77
N MET A 168 -5.16 1.15 11.97
CA MET A 168 -6.16 0.96 10.92
C MET A 168 -6.71 2.29 10.47
N TYR A 169 -6.79 2.49 9.16
CA TYR A 169 -7.26 3.72 8.54
C TYR A 169 -8.30 3.43 7.47
N GLU A 170 -9.30 4.30 7.39
CA GLU A 170 -10.38 4.25 6.42
C GLU A 170 -10.55 5.57 5.69
N TYR A 171 -10.78 5.50 4.40
CA TYR A 171 -11.25 6.60 3.56
C TYR A 171 -12.59 6.18 2.93
N VAL A 172 -13.68 6.83 3.34
CA VAL A 172 -15.01 6.61 2.75
C VAL A 172 -15.12 7.45 1.49
N ILE A 173 -15.50 6.83 0.39
CA ILE A 173 -15.67 7.48 -0.91
C ILE A 173 -17.07 8.09 -0.98
N GLU A 174 -17.14 9.39 -1.21
CA GLU A 174 -18.37 10.17 -1.37
C GLU A 174 -18.71 10.43 -2.84
#